data_2ea1590a8b20c4999273109d9e9abac0
#
_entry.id   2ea1590a8b20c4999273109d9e9abac0
#
_cell.length_a   1.000
_cell.length_b   1.000
_cell.length_c   1.000
_cell.angle_alpha   90.00
_cell.angle_beta   90.00
_cell.angle_gamma   90.00
#
_symmetry.space_group_name_H-M   'P 1'
#
loop_
_entity.id
_entity.type
_entity.pdbx_description
1 polymer ?
#
loop_
_entity_poly.entity_id
_entity_poly.type
_entity_poly.pdbx_seq_one_letter_code
_entity_poly.pdbx_strand_id
1 'polypeptide(L)'
;MYLKYRPKKLEDVLGNAPIKKALVNLTYNRPILFEGTKGCGKSTLAYIVCAMNNIPPEAIKTIDCVNISGVADMREEIEGLTKTSLLSDKRALILDELHGLSDKAKQSLLTPFENESILSRAIIIACTTELQSIPGTLLDRFQRFKVQPLSEVDSKTLISTVMTKEGITLSDEIEALLLKESDGVPRRLLNGLSKLRNVTDIDEAKYLLYLDEIEGYEDILYLIKLLMKNVSWSIFKDKLRTLYKKYSPNAIRVGLMNLISTRLISGYPTDDKVIKLYNYLREYDKYPEKAELTVALYQWVNLK
;
A
#
# COMPACT_ATOMS: atom_id res chain seq x y z
N MET A 1 -14.17 2.36 -4.29
CA MET A 1 -14.02 2.79 -5.71
C MET A 1 -12.91 2.01 -6.43
N TYR A 2 -11.71 1.84 -5.87
CA TYR A 2 -10.59 1.20 -6.56
C TYR A 2 -10.82 -0.25 -7.00
N LEU A 3 -11.63 -1.05 -6.28
CA LEU A 3 -11.99 -2.41 -6.70
C LEU A 3 -12.92 -2.41 -7.91
N LYS A 4 -13.89 -1.48 -7.96
CA LYS A 4 -14.86 -1.33 -9.06
C LYS A 4 -14.18 -0.98 -10.38
N TYR A 5 -13.15 -0.15 -10.33
CA TYR A 5 -12.41 0.34 -11.51
C TYR A 5 -11.08 -0.38 -11.75
N ARG A 6 -10.88 -1.53 -11.10
CA ARG A 6 -9.71 -2.35 -11.32
C ARG A 6 -9.73 -2.92 -12.74
N PRO A 7 -8.69 -2.65 -13.58
CA PRO A 7 -8.58 -3.22 -14.92
C PRO A 7 -8.70 -4.74 -14.92
N LYS A 8 -9.43 -5.28 -15.89
CA LYS A 8 -9.59 -6.73 -16.08
C LYS A 8 -8.87 -7.24 -17.32
N LYS A 9 -8.55 -6.34 -18.26
CA LYS A 9 -7.83 -6.62 -19.51
C LYS A 9 -6.60 -5.73 -19.59
N LEU A 10 -5.62 -6.17 -20.38
CA LEU A 10 -4.36 -5.44 -20.54
C LEU A 10 -4.57 -4.09 -21.24
N GLU A 11 -5.54 -4.00 -22.12
CA GLU A 11 -5.90 -2.78 -22.85
C GLU A 11 -6.43 -1.69 -21.90
N ASP A 12 -7.12 -2.09 -20.82
CA ASP A 12 -7.70 -1.17 -19.83
C ASP A 12 -6.65 -0.60 -18.86
N VAL A 13 -5.41 -1.14 -18.88
CA VAL A 13 -4.33 -0.67 -18.02
C VAL A 13 -3.75 0.62 -18.57
N LEU A 14 -3.87 1.71 -17.82
CA LEU A 14 -3.24 2.98 -18.15
C LEU A 14 -1.74 2.94 -17.81
N GLY A 15 -0.94 3.65 -18.60
CA GLY A 15 0.50 3.70 -18.42
C GLY A 15 1.21 2.38 -18.70
N ASN A 16 2.45 2.27 -18.23
CA ASN A 16 3.29 1.07 -18.29
C ASN A 16 3.37 0.39 -19.69
N ALA A 17 3.37 1.19 -20.77
CA ALA A 17 3.35 0.70 -22.15
C ALA A 17 4.46 -0.33 -22.48
N PRO A 18 5.73 -0.18 -22.01
CA PRO A 18 6.76 -1.19 -22.23
C PRO A 18 6.42 -2.54 -21.60
N ILE A 19 5.84 -2.53 -20.39
CA ILE A 19 5.42 -3.76 -19.70
C ILE A 19 4.30 -4.44 -20.48
N LYS A 20 3.28 -3.67 -20.90
CA LYS A 20 2.15 -4.19 -21.70
C LYS A 20 2.64 -4.87 -22.97
N LYS A 21 3.55 -4.23 -23.70
CA LYS A 21 4.14 -4.80 -24.92
C LYS A 21 4.93 -6.08 -24.64
N ALA A 22 5.69 -6.09 -23.55
CA ALA A 22 6.47 -7.25 -23.16
C ALA A 22 5.58 -8.43 -22.77
N LEU A 23 4.51 -8.21 -21.98
CA LEU A 23 3.59 -9.26 -21.53
C LEU A 23 2.87 -9.97 -22.69
N VAL A 24 2.52 -9.23 -23.77
CA VAL A 24 1.89 -9.82 -24.96
C VAL A 24 2.81 -10.83 -25.65
N ASN A 25 4.12 -10.59 -25.65
CA ASN A 25 5.12 -11.39 -26.35
C ASN A 25 5.85 -12.37 -25.42
N LEU A 26 5.42 -12.48 -24.15
CA LEU A 26 6.13 -13.25 -23.15
C LEU A 26 5.86 -14.75 -23.31
N THR A 27 6.93 -15.54 -23.28
CA THR A 27 6.84 -16.98 -23.05
C THR A 27 6.87 -17.21 -21.54
N TYR A 28 5.79 -17.75 -20.98
CA TYR A 28 5.59 -17.91 -19.54
C TYR A 28 6.33 -19.18 -19.01
N ASN A 29 7.60 -19.31 -19.35
CA ASN A 29 8.48 -20.44 -18.98
C ASN A 29 9.40 -20.13 -17.79
N ARG A 30 9.27 -18.92 -17.22
CA ARG A 30 9.99 -18.48 -16.01
C ARG A 30 9.02 -17.72 -15.11
N PRO A 31 9.25 -17.73 -13.78
CA PRO A 31 8.49 -16.90 -12.87
C PRO A 31 8.57 -15.40 -13.23
N ILE A 32 7.50 -14.68 -12.97
CA ILE A 32 7.41 -13.24 -13.20
C ILE A 32 7.49 -12.50 -11.87
N LEU A 33 8.23 -11.39 -11.83
CA LEU A 33 8.26 -10.48 -10.69
C LEU A 33 7.79 -9.09 -11.11
N PHE A 34 6.71 -8.63 -10.50
CA PHE A 34 6.29 -7.23 -10.56
C PHE A 34 6.81 -6.50 -9.33
N GLU A 35 7.71 -5.53 -9.54
CA GLU A 35 8.24 -4.65 -8.51
C GLU A 35 7.68 -3.24 -8.66
N GLY A 36 7.53 -2.49 -7.58
CA GLY A 36 7.12 -1.08 -7.61
C GLY A 36 6.30 -0.66 -6.40
N THR A 37 5.97 0.62 -6.35
CA THR A 37 5.26 1.25 -5.22
C THR A 37 3.92 0.56 -4.91
N LYS A 38 3.54 0.56 -3.64
CA LYS A 38 2.23 0.03 -3.19
C LYS A 38 1.08 0.78 -3.89
N GLY A 39 0.16 0.04 -4.49
CA GLY A 39 -1.00 0.63 -5.17
C GLY A 39 -0.82 0.94 -6.65
N CYS A 40 0.36 0.72 -7.26
CA CYS A 40 0.63 0.96 -8.69
C CYS A 40 0.07 -0.10 -9.64
N GLY A 41 -0.58 -1.15 -9.15
CA GLY A 41 -1.24 -2.14 -10.01
C GLY A 41 -0.49 -3.46 -10.20
N LYS A 42 0.54 -3.79 -9.41
CA LYS A 42 1.28 -5.07 -9.48
C LYS A 42 0.37 -6.30 -9.47
N SER A 43 -0.42 -6.45 -8.41
CA SER A 43 -1.37 -7.56 -8.29
C SER A 43 -2.48 -7.51 -9.36
N THR A 44 -2.79 -6.32 -9.91
CA THR A 44 -3.72 -6.19 -11.05
C THR A 44 -3.11 -6.81 -12.31
N LEU A 45 -1.86 -6.48 -12.61
CA LEU A 45 -1.13 -7.07 -13.75
C LEU A 45 -0.99 -8.59 -13.57
N ALA A 46 -0.74 -9.08 -12.35
CA ALA A 46 -0.68 -10.51 -12.07
C ALA A 46 -1.98 -11.24 -12.47
N TYR A 47 -3.14 -10.72 -12.07
CA TYR A 47 -4.43 -11.30 -12.47
C TYR A 47 -4.70 -11.17 -13.98
N ILE A 48 -4.29 -10.07 -14.60
CA ILE A 48 -4.40 -9.89 -16.06
C ILE A 48 -3.56 -10.94 -16.80
N VAL A 49 -2.34 -11.21 -16.34
CA VAL A 49 -1.49 -12.29 -16.90
C VAL A 49 -2.19 -13.64 -16.80
N CYS A 50 -2.84 -13.94 -15.68
CA CYS A 50 -3.62 -15.18 -15.55
C CYS A 50 -4.76 -15.23 -16.58
N ALA A 51 -5.50 -14.13 -16.74
CA ALA A 51 -6.60 -14.03 -17.70
C ALA A 51 -6.11 -14.17 -19.15
N MET A 52 -4.98 -13.55 -19.51
CA MET A 52 -4.36 -13.70 -20.85
C MET A 52 -3.96 -15.14 -21.18
N ASN A 53 -3.69 -15.94 -20.15
CA ASN A 53 -3.34 -17.36 -20.30
C ASN A 53 -4.54 -18.30 -20.10
N ASN A 54 -5.76 -17.78 -20.12
CA ASN A 54 -7.01 -18.52 -19.94
C ASN A 54 -7.07 -19.33 -18.63
N ILE A 55 -6.41 -18.85 -17.56
CA ILE A 55 -6.47 -19.48 -16.24
C ILE A 55 -7.72 -18.98 -15.52
N PRO A 56 -8.69 -19.84 -15.21
CA PRO A 56 -9.89 -19.45 -14.53
C PRO A 56 -9.61 -19.07 -13.06
N PRO A 57 -10.44 -18.22 -12.43
CA PRO A 57 -10.22 -17.75 -11.06
C PRO A 57 -10.01 -18.87 -10.04
N GLU A 58 -10.70 -19.99 -10.21
CA GLU A 58 -10.63 -21.16 -9.32
C GLU A 58 -9.28 -21.91 -9.41
N ALA A 59 -8.53 -21.70 -10.50
CA ALA A 59 -7.18 -22.23 -10.69
C ALA A 59 -6.07 -21.24 -10.31
N ILE A 60 -6.43 -20.07 -9.76
CA ILE A 60 -5.50 -19.05 -9.28
C ILE A 60 -5.41 -19.14 -7.76
N LYS A 61 -4.25 -19.52 -7.24
CA LYS A 61 -3.94 -19.41 -5.81
C LYS A 61 -3.17 -18.11 -5.56
N THR A 62 -3.68 -17.29 -4.64
CA THR A 62 -2.99 -16.07 -4.19
C THR A 62 -2.57 -16.23 -2.75
N ILE A 63 -1.31 -15.98 -2.46
CA ILE A 63 -0.71 -16.02 -1.14
C ILE A 63 -0.22 -14.63 -0.78
N ASP A 64 -0.68 -14.11 0.34
CA ASP A 64 -0.09 -12.94 0.99
C ASP A 64 1.10 -13.40 1.84
N CYS A 65 2.29 -13.14 1.35
CA CYS A 65 3.54 -13.62 1.95
C CYS A 65 3.87 -12.97 3.30
N VAL A 66 3.19 -11.88 3.66
CA VAL A 66 3.34 -11.27 5.00
C VAL A 66 2.66 -12.14 6.06
N ASN A 67 1.54 -12.77 5.69
CA ASN A 67 0.74 -13.61 6.60
C ASN A 67 1.22 -15.07 6.65
N ILE A 68 1.94 -15.54 5.63
CA ILE A 68 2.48 -16.90 5.52
C ILE A 68 4.00 -16.82 5.35
N SER A 69 4.73 -17.03 6.43
CA SER A 69 6.20 -16.91 6.42
C SER A 69 6.94 -18.25 6.49
N GLY A 70 6.22 -19.37 6.66
CA GLY A 70 6.78 -20.69 6.91
C GLY A 70 7.27 -21.42 5.65
N VAL A 71 8.36 -22.20 5.77
CA VAL A 71 8.88 -23.04 4.67
C VAL A 71 7.92 -24.19 4.34
N ALA A 72 7.29 -24.77 5.36
CA ALA A 72 6.37 -25.89 5.20
C ALA A 72 5.16 -25.52 4.36
N ASP A 73 4.55 -24.35 4.68
CA ASP A 73 3.38 -23.84 3.98
C ASP A 73 3.68 -23.58 2.51
N MET A 74 4.86 -22.97 2.22
CA MET A 74 5.29 -22.71 0.85
C MET A 74 5.54 -23.98 0.04
N ARG A 75 6.09 -25.02 0.65
CA ARG A 75 6.29 -26.31 -0.02
C ARG A 75 4.98 -26.97 -0.39
N GLU A 76 4.01 -26.99 0.52
CA GLU A 76 2.69 -27.56 0.28
C GLU A 76 1.98 -26.86 -0.89
N GLU A 77 2.04 -25.52 -0.94
CA GLU A 77 1.46 -24.74 -2.02
C GLU A 77 2.11 -25.01 -3.38
N ILE A 78 3.44 -25.14 -3.40
CA ILE A 78 4.18 -25.45 -4.63
C ILE A 78 3.92 -26.91 -5.10
N GLU A 79 3.90 -27.87 -4.19
CA GLU A 79 3.54 -29.25 -4.51
C GLU A 79 2.10 -29.33 -5.04
N GLY A 80 1.20 -28.49 -4.52
CA GLY A 80 -0.15 -28.35 -5.04
C GLY A 80 -0.20 -27.97 -6.52
N LEU A 81 0.79 -27.24 -7.06
CA LEU A 81 0.83 -26.84 -8.46
C LEU A 81 1.08 -28.03 -9.41
N THR A 82 1.72 -29.09 -8.94
CA THR A 82 2.02 -30.29 -9.76
C THR A 82 0.84 -31.24 -9.87
N LYS A 83 -0.15 -31.12 -8.96
CA LYS A 83 -1.33 -32.00 -8.97
C LYS A 83 -2.22 -31.65 -10.17
N THR A 84 -2.73 -32.67 -10.86
CA THR A 84 -3.70 -32.51 -11.95
C THR A 84 -4.95 -31.79 -11.47
N SER A 85 -5.43 -30.83 -12.23
CA SER A 85 -6.70 -30.15 -12.00
C SER A 85 -7.72 -30.60 -13.03
N LEU A 86 -8.93 -30.89 -12.58
CA LEU A 86 -10.07 -31.14 -13.47
C LEU A 86 -10.61 -29.85 -14.09
N LEU A 87 -10.17 -28.70 -13.58
CA LEU A 87 -10.74 -27.37 -13.93
C LEU A 87 -9.91 -26.62 -15.00
N SER A 88 -8.61 -26.93 -15.11
CA SER A 88 -7.72 -26.23 -16.05
C SER A 88 -6.42 -26.99 -16.25
N ASP A 89 -5.89 -26.97 -17.48
CA ASP A 89 -4.58 -27.52 -17.84
C ASP A 89 -3.43 -26.75 -17.20
N LYS A 90 -3.63 -25.48 -16.90
CA LYS A 90 -2.66 -24.60 -16.22
C LYS A 90 -3.23 -24.00 -14.96
N ARG A 91 -2.37 -23.76 -13.99
CA ARG A 91 -2.66 -23.06 -12.73
C ARG A 91 -1.84 -21.79 -12.64
N ALA A 92 -2.20 -20.92 -11.71
CA ALA A 92 -1.37 -19.78 -11.33
C ALA A 92 -1.15 -19.73 -9.82
N LEU A 93 0.07 -19.38 -9.45
CA LEU A 93 0.44 -19.01 -8.09
C LEU A 93 0.87 -17.56 -8.09
N ILE A 94 0.14 -16.74 -7.33
CA ILE A 94 0.47 -15.33 -7.10
C ILE A 94 1.00 -15.19 -5.67
N LEU A 95 2.27 -14.77 -5.56
CA LEU A 95 2.94 -14.47 -4.30
C LEU A 95 2.92 -12.95 -4.11
N ASP A 96 1.93 -12.46 -3.37
CA ASP A 96 1.84 -11.02 -3.08
C ASP A 96 2.72 -10.66 -1.88
N GLU A 97 3.38 -9.50 -1.95
CA GLU A 97 4.35 -9.00 -0.97
C GLU A 97 5.46 -10.03 -0.65
N LEU A 98 6.11 -10.55 -1.70
CA LEU A 98 7.15 -11.61 -1.62
C LEU A 98 8.23 -11.32 -0.57
N HIS A 99 8.53 -10.04 -0.29
CA HIS A 99 9.48 -9.62 0.74
C HIS A 99 9.09 -10.11 2.15
N GLY A 100 7.80 -10.35 2.42
CA GLY A 100 7.29 -10.84 3.70
C GLY A 100 7.70 -12.27 4.06
N LEU A 101 8.17 -13.07 3.09
CA LEU A 101 8.67 -14.42 3.37
C LEU A 101 9.98 -14.37 4.18
N SER A 102 10.15 -15.34 5.06
CA SER A 102 11.43 -15.58 5.73
C SER A 102 12.53 -15.95 4.70
N ASP A 103 13.79 -15.70 5.02
CA ASP A 103 14.91 -16.03 4.11
C ASP A 103 14.97 -17.51 3.77
N LYS A 104 14.65 -18.39 4.74
CA LYS A 104 14.55 -19.84 4.50
C LYS A 104 13.43 -20.19 3.52
N ALA A 105 12.28 -19.52 3.62
CA ALA A 105 11.16 -19.70 2.70
C ALA A 105 11.54 -19.21 1.28
N LYS A 106 12.18 -18.04 1.16
CA LYS A 106 12.70 -17.52 -0.11
C LYS A 106 13.69 -18.52 -0.76
N GLN A 107 14.60 -19.09 0.04
CA GLN A 107 15.55 -20.12 -0.44
C GLN A 107 14.85 -21.40 -0.93
N SER A 108 13.75 -21.80 -0.29
CA SER A 108 12.99 -22.98 -0.72
C SER A 108 12.32 -22.84 -2.10
N LEU A 109 12.16 -21.60 -2.60
CA LEU A 109 11.61 -21.30 -3.92
C LEU A 109 12.62 -21.52 -5.06
N LEU A 110 13.92 -21.59 -4.79
CA LEU A 110 14.96 -21.65 -5.81
C LEU A 110 14.79 -22.87 -6.74
N THR A 111 14.64 -24.06 -6.16
CA THR A 111 14.48 -25.30 -6.93
C THR A 111 13.16 -25.36 -7.72
N PRO A 112 11.99 -25.05 -7.12
CA PRO A 112 10.74 -25.01 -7.87
C PRO A 112 10.72 -24.03 -9.04
N PHE A 113 11.42 -22.89 -8.92
CA PHE A 113 11.45 -21.87 -9.96
C PHE A 113 12.33 -22.21 -11.18
N GLU A 114 13.08 -23.31 -11.10
CA GLU A 114 13.85 -23.89 -12.21
C GLU A 114 13.25 -25.21 -12.70
N ASN A 115 12.20 -25.71 -12.04
CA ASN A 115 11.63 -27.00 -12.36
C ASN A 115 10.68 -26.91 -13.58
N GLU A 116 11.12 -27.41 -14.71
CA GLU A 116 10.34 -27.41 -15.97
C GLU A 116 8.98 -28.11 -15.83
N SER A 117 8.88 -29.16 -15.02
CA SER A 117 7.62 -29.87 -14.78
C SER A 117 6.59 -28.97 -14.06
N ILE A 118 7.04 -28.06 -13.21
CA ILE A 118 6.18 -27.06 -12.55
C ILE A 118 5.84 -25.95 -13.54
N LEU A 119 6.85 -25.37 -14.20
CA LEU A 119 6.70 -24.20 -15.07
C LEU A 119 5.89 -24.50 -16.34
N SER A 120 5.86 -25.75 -16.81
CA SER A 120 4.98 -26.15 -17.91
C SER A 120 3.49 -26.18 -17.54
N ARG A 121 3.18 -26.39 -16.27
CA ARG A 121 1.80 -26.53 -15.74
C ARG A 121 1.31 -25.34 -14.96
N ALA A 122 2.21 -24.48 -14.49
CA ALA A 122 1.85 -23.34 -13.65
C ALA A 122 2.57 -22.05 -14.06
N ILE A 123 1.85 -20.94 -13.98
CA ILE A 123 2.44 -19.61 -14.06
C ILE A 123 2.66 -19.10 -12.63
N ILE A 124 3.90 -18.79 -12.30
CA ILE A 124 4.27 -18.23 -11.00
C ILE A 124 4.52 -16.74 -11.15
N ILE A 125 3.81 -15.94 -10.36
CA ILE A 125 3.90 -14.48 -10.40
C ILE A 125 4.14 -13.98 -8.97
N ALA A 126 5.19 -13.22 -8.79
CA ALA A 126 5.45 -12.55 -7.52
C ALA A 126 5.26 -11.04 -7.64
N CYS A 127 4.83 -10.41 -6.56
CA CYS A 127 4.74 -8.96 -6.41
C CYS A 127 5.54 -8.53 -5.18
N THR A 128 6.27 -7.41 -5.28
CA THR A 128 6.99 -6.84 -4.12
C THR A 128 7.03 -5.32 -4.18
N THR A 129 7.06 -4.70 -3.02
CA THR A 129 7.37 -3.28 -2.84
C THR A 129 8.83 -3.07 -2.44
N GLU A 130 9.51 -4.12 -1.97
CA GLU A 130 10.86 -4.07 -1.41
C GLU A 130 11.78 -5.06 -2.12
N LEU A 131 12.33 -4.63 -3.28
CA LEU A 131 13.22 -5.46 -4.08
C LEU A 131 14.49 -5.84 -3.33
N GLN A 132 15.03 -4.92 -2.53
CA GLN A 132 16.28 -5.09 -1.78
C GLN A 132 16.23 -6.20 -0.73
N SER A 133 15.03 -6.60 -0.30
CA SER A 133 14.84 -7.71 0.65
C SER A 133 14.77 -9.08 0.00
N ILE A 134 14.88 -9.15 -1.34
CA ILE A 134 14.86 -10.40 -2.10
C ILE A 134 16.30 -10.79 -2.46
N PRO A 135 16.77 -12.00 -2.12
CA PRO A 135 18.11 -12.45 -2.46
C PRO A 135 18.37 -12.43 -3.98
N GLY A 136 19.57 -11.97 -4.38
CA GLY A 136 19.97 -11.90 -5.80
C GLY A 136 19.80 -13.22 -6.54
N THR A 137 20.18 -14.34 -5.91
CA THR A 137 20.00 -15.69 -6.44
C THR A 137 18.55 -16.02 -6.80
N LEU A 138 17.57 -15.50 -6.06
CA LEU A 138 16.16 -15.68 -6.37
C LEU A 138 15.72 -14.68 -7.47
N LEU A 139 16.23 -13.44 -7.44
CA LEU A 139 15.95 -12.44 -8.48
C LEU A 139 16.37 -12.87 -9.88
N ASP A 140 17.49 -13.59 -9.99
CA ASP A 140 18.01 -14.09 -11.28
C ASP A 140 17.07 -15.11 -11.96
N ARG A 141 16.16 -15.72 -11.22
CA ARG A 141 15.18 -16.68 -11.74
C ARG A 141 13.93 -16.02 -12.29
N PHE A 142 13.69 -14.74 -11.95
CA PHE A 142 12.52 -14.02 -12.40
C PHE A 142 12.71 -13.29 -13.73
N GLN A 143 11.63 -13.19 -14.49
CA GLN A 143 11.44 -12.13 -15.48
C GLN A 143 10.87 -10.91 -14.75
N ARG A 144 11.68 -9.84 -14.67
CA ARG A 144 11.38 -8.70 -13.80
C ARG A 144 10.76 -7.55 -14.57
N PHE A 145 9.70 -6.98 -13.99
CA PHE A 145 8.99 -5.82 -14.51
C PHE A 145 8.80 -4.77 -13.42
N LYS A 146 9.36 -3.57 -13.65
CA LYS A 146 9.23 -2.44 -12.74
C LYS A 146 7.97 -1.65 -13.09
N VAL A 147 6.90 -1.82 -12.30
CA VAL A 147 5.63 -1.12 -12.46
C VAL A 147 5.78 0.32 -11.95
N GLN A 148 5.61 1.27 -12.85
CA GLN A 148 5.71 2.69 -12.55
C GLN A 148 4.36 3.28 -12.16
N PRO A 149 4.34 4.33 -11.33
CA PRO A 149 3.17 5.18 -11.18
C PRO A 149 2.67 5.70 -12.53
N LEU A 150 1.42 6.12 -12.61
CA LEU A 150 0.87 6.75 -13.79
C LEU A 150 1.54 8.10 -14.08
N SER A 151 1.67 8.43 -15.34
CA SER A 151 1.99 9.80 -15.74
C SER A 151 0.86 10.76 -15.32
N GLU A 152 1.14 12.06 -15.31
CA GLU A 152 0.09 13.06 -15.05
C GLU A 152 -1.06 12.94 -16.05
N VAL A 153 -0.75 12.69 -17.33
CA VAL A 153 -1.74 12.51 -18.39
C VAL A 153 -2.61 11.28 -18.14
N ASP A 154 -1.99 10.13 -17.82
CA ASP A 154 -2.71 8.91 -17.50
C ASP A 154 -3.55 9.05 -16.21
N SER A 155 -3.04 9.78 -15.23
CA SER A 155 -3.75 10.08 -13.97
C SER A 155 -5.00 10.92 -14.23
N LYS A 156 -4.89 11.99 -15.04
CA LYS A 156 -6.03 12.81 -15.48
C LYS A 156 -7.05 11.97 -16.24
N THR A 157 -6.58 11.10 -17.13
CA THR A 157 -7.46 10.19 -17.90
C THR A 157 -8.23 9.25 -16.97
N LEU A 158 -7.56 8.70 -15.94
CA LEU A 158 -8.18 7.82 -14.96
C LEU A 158 -9.30 8.53 -14.19
N ILE A 159 -8.99 9.70 -13.60
CA ILE A 159 -9.97 10.43 -12.78
C ILE A 159 -11.13 10.96 -13.61
N SER A 160 -10.87 11.54 -14.79
CA SER A 160 -11.95 12.05 -15.67
C SER A 160 -12.91 10.93 -16.10
N THR A 161 -12.36 9.74 -16.44
CA THR A 161 -13.16 8.56 -16.78
C THR A 161 -14.04 8.13 -15.59
N VAL A 162 -13.51 8.13 -14.39
CA VAL A 162 -14.25 7.72 -13.20
C VAL A 162 -15.24 8.80 -12.77
N MET A 163 -14.86 10.08 -12.81
CA MET A 163 -15.74 11.21 -12.52
C MET A 163 -16.98 11.20 -13.42
N THR A 164 -16.80 11.01 -14.72
CA THR A 164 -17.90 10.90 -15.68
C THR A 164 -18.83 9.73 -15.34
N LYS A 165 -18.28 8.54 -15.04
CA LYS A 165 -19.08 7.34 -14.73
C LYS A 165 -19.80 7.42 -13.38
N GLU A 166 -19.27 8.14 -12.42
CA GLU A 166 -19.83 8.27 -11.07
C GLU A 166 -20.63 9.56 -10.87
N GLY A 167 -20.67 10.47 -11.86
CA GLY A 167 -21.30 11.77 -11.73
C GLY A 167 -20.64 12.67 -10.68
N ILE A 168 -19.31 12.59 -10.57
CA ILE A 168 -18.52 13.41 -9.63
C ILE A 168 -18.06 14.66 -10.37
N THR A 169 -18.20 15.82 -9.72
CA THR A 169 -17.64 17.08 -10.20
C THR A 169 -16.72 17.64 -9.12
N LEU A 170 -15.49 17.98 -9.51
CA LEU A 170 -14.51 18.66 -8.67
C LEU A 170 -14.18 20.02 -9.29
N SER A 171 -13.77 20.99 -8.48
CA SER A 171 -13.14 22.20 -9.00
C SER A 171 -11.75 21.89 -9.52
N ASP A 172 -11.23 22.71 -10.44
CA ASP A 172 -9.89 22.55 -11.02
C ASP A 172 -8.81 22.52 -9.93
N GLU A 173 -8.98 23.31 -8.86
CA GLU A 173 -8.05 23.36 -7.73
C GLU A 173 -8.04 22.03 -6.93
N ILE A 174 -9.21 21.46 -6.68
CA ILE A 174 -9.34 20.18 -5.95
C ILE A 174 -8.82 19.02 -6.82
N GLU A 175 -9.08 19.05 -8.13
CA GLU A 175 -8.54 18.07 -9.06
C GLU A 175 -7.01 18.12 -9.10
N ALA A 176 -6.44 19.32 -9.22
CA ALA A 176 -4.99 19.51 -9.21
C ALA A 176 -4.35 19.03 -7.88
N LEU A 177 -5.01 19.30 -6.76
CA LEU A 177 -4.58 18.81 -5.46
C LEU A 177 -4.59 17.26 -5.40
N LEU A 178 -5.67 16.62 -5.84
CA LEU A 178 -5.79 15.17 -5.88
C LEU A 178 -4.69 14.52 -6.74
N LEU A 179 -4.42 15.08 -7.91
CA LEU A 179 -3.35 14.62 -8.80
C LEU A 179 -1.99 14.71 -8.14
N LYS A 180 -1.68 15.85 -7.51
CA LYS A 180 -0.43 16.10 -6.80
C LYS A 180 -0.21 15.12 -5.66
N GLU A 181 -1.18 15.00 -4.75
CA GLU A 181 -1.04 14.19 -3.53
C GLU A 181 -1.06 12.68 -3.80
N SER A 182 -1.54 12.28 -4.98
CA SER A 182 -1.60 10.85 -5.35
C SER A 182 -0.29 10.31 -5.93
N ASP A 183 0.66 11.16 -6.34
CA ASP A 183 1.94 10.77 -6.96
C ASP A 183 1.77 9.77 -8.11
N GLY A 184 0.70 9.87 -8.88
CA GLY A 184 0.38 8.93 -9.95
C GLY A 184 0.01 7.51 -9.48
N VAL A 185 -0.22 7.28 -8.20
CA VAL A 185 -0.59 5.96 -7.66
C VAL A 185 -2.10 5.74 -7.85
N PRO A 186 -2.53 4.78 -8.72
CA PRO A 186 -3.95 4.59 -9.04
C PRO A 186 -4.86 4.36 -7.83
N ARG A 187 -4.37 3.62 -6.83
CA ARG A 187 -5.13 3.36 -5.60
C ARG A 187 -5.37 4.65 -4.80
N ARG A 188 -4.36 5.52 -4.68
CA ARG A 188 -4.48 6.82 -4.00
C ARG A 188 -5.45 7.73 -4.76
N LEU A 189 -5.32 7.82 -6.09
CA LEU A 189 -6.23 8.58 -6.96
C LEU A 189 -7.70 8.18 -6.75
N LEU A 190 -8.00 6.89 -6.83
CA LEU A 190 -9.37 6.39 -6.73
C LEU A 190 -9.94 6.49 -5.30
N ASN A 191 -9.12 6.29 -4.29
CA ASN A 191 -9.53 6.48 -2.91
C ASN A 191 -9.76 7.95 -2.60
N GLY A 192 -8.83 8.83 -3.00
CA GLY A 192 -8.98 10.27 -2.86
C GLY A 192 -10.23 10.78 -3.57
N LEU A 193 -10.45 10.37 -4.83
CA LEU A 193 -11.67 10.73 -5.58
C LEU A 193 -12.95 10.28 -4.86
N SER A 194 -12.92 9.09 -4.23
CA SER A 194 -14.06 8.60 -3.44
C SER A 194 -14.40 9.49 -2.24
N LYS A 195 -13.40 10.08 -1.60
CA LYS A 195 -13.56 10.97 -0.45
C LYS A 195 -14.03 12.36 -0.85
N LEU A 196 -13.59 12.83 -2.01
CA LEU A 196 -13.86 14.18 -2.50
C LEU A 196 -15.21 14.32 -3.21
N ARG A 197 -16.05 13.30 -3.22
CA ARG A 197 -17.29 13.24 -4.04
C ARG A 197 -18.23 14.46 -3.89
N ASN A 198 -18.33 15.06 -2.72
CA ASN A 198 -19.22 16.18 -2.44
C ASN A 198 -18.48 17.36 -1.81
N VAL A 199 -17.17 17.43 -1.99
CA VAL A 199 -16.31 18.44 -1.40
C VAL A 199 -16.17 19.60 -2.36
N THR A 200 -16.46 20.81 -1.90
CA THR A 200 -16.32 22.05 -2.68
C THR A 200 -15.26 22.98 -2.08
N ASP A 201 -14.90 22.77 -0.84
CA ASP A 201 -13.90 23.57 -0.13
C ASP A 201 -12.51 22.93 -0.24
N ILE A 202 -11.51 23.74 -0.61
CA ILE A 202 -10.13 23.27 -0.83
C ILE A 202 -9.44 22.80 0.46
N ASP A 203 -9.75 23.43 1.59
CA ASP A 203 -9.13 23.09 2.86
C ASP A 203 -9.75 21.81 3.44
N GLU A 204 -11.06 21.60 3.20
CA GLU A 204 -11.69 20.32 3.46
C GLU A 204 -11.10 19.21 2.58
N ALA A 205 -10.85 19.49 1.30
CA ALA A 205 -10.22 18.54 0.38
C ALA A 205 -8.82 18.14 0.82
N LYS A 206 -7.98 19.12 1.19
CA LYS A 206 -6.65 18.87 1.77
C LYS A 206 -6.76 17.98 3.00
N TYR A 207 -7.65 18.32 3.92
CA TYR A 207 -7.85 17.55 5.13
C TYR A 207 -8.18 16.08 4.82
N LEU A 208 -9.12 15.81 3.91
CA LEU A 208 -9.56 14.47 3.57
C LEU A 208 -8.48 13.65 2.83
N LEU A 209 -7.65 14.29 2.00
CA LEU A 209 -6.58 13.60 1.29
C LEU A 209 -5.42 13.24 2.20
N TYR A 210 -5.00 14.16 3.09
CA TYR A 210 -3.95 13.88 4.08
C TYR A 210 -4.31 12.79 5.08
N LEU A 211 -5.60 12.49 5.24
CA LEU A 211 -6.06 11.38 6.08
C LEU A 211 -5.52 10.00 5.65
N ASP A 212 -5.25 9.79 4.35
CA ASP A 212 -4.76 8.50 3.84
C ASP A 212 -3.25 8.31 4.02
N GLU A 213 -2.48 9.38 4.17
CA GLU A 213 -1.03 9.28 4.37
C GLU A 213 -0.65 8.83 5.79
N ILE A 214 -1.57 8.97 6.73
CA ILE A 214 -1.36 8.54 8.10
C ILE A 214 -2.08 7.20 8.29
N GLU A 215 -1.38 6.10 8.04
CA GLU A 215 -1.83 4.80 8.55
C GLU A 215 -2.09 4.97 10.06
N GLY A 216 -3.37 4.92 10.48
CA GLY A 216 -3.74 5.15 11.88
C GLY A 216 -4.21 6.56 12.23
N TYR A 217 -4.62 7.35 11.24
CA TYR A 217 -5.15 8.71 11.49
C TYR A 217 -6.22 8.74 12.59
N GLU A 218 -7.20 7.83 12.56
CA GLU A 218 -8.21 7.75 13.61
C GLU A 218 -7.58 7.52 14.99
N ASP A 219 -6.55 6.70 15.04
CA ASP A 219 -5.78 6.43 16.25
C ASP A 219 -5.03 7.69 16.73
N ILE A 220 -4.40 8.42 15.81
CA ILE A 220 -3.68 9.68 16.11
C ILE A 220 -4.65 10.79 16.47
N LEU A 221 -5.77 10.89 15.74
CA LEU A 221 -6.84 11.86 16.06
C LEU A 221 -7.41 11.61 17.47
N TYR A 222 -7.63 10.35 17.81
CA TYR A 222 -8.07 9.97 19.15
C TYR A 222 -7.04 10.33 20.22
N LEU A 223 -5.75 10.10 19.92
CA LEU A 223 -4.66 10.48 20.83
C LEU A 223 -4.60 11.98 21.07
N ILE A 224 -4.73 12.81 20.02
CA ILE A 224 -4.82 14.28 20.17
C ILE A 224 -6.05 14.69 20.99
N LYS A 225 -7.20 14.09 20.73
CA LYS A 225 -8.40 14.38 21.54
C LYS A 225 -8.19 14.09 23.02
N LEU A 226 -7.44 13.03 23.36
CA LEU A 226 -7.08 12.72 24.74
C LEU A 226 -6.11 13.76 25.31
N LEU A 227 -5.09 14.19 24.53
CA LEU A 227 -4.12 15.21 24.95
C LEU A 227 -4.80 16.56 25.22
N MET A 228 -5.81 16.91 24.43
CA MET A 228 -6.56 18.15 24.57
C MET A 228 -7.60 18.13 25.72
N LYS A 229 -8.09 16.93 26.09
CA LYS A 229 -9.11 16.77 27.14
C LYS A 229 -8.56 16.67 28.57
N ASN A 230 -7.24 16.86 28.77
CA ASN A 230 -6.59 16.72 30.07
C ASN A 230 -6.94 15.39 30.80
N VAL A 231 -6.95 14.28 30.06
CA VAL A 231 -7.18 12.96 30.64
C VAL A 231 -6.04 12.54 31.55
N SER A 232 -6.30 11.66 32.53
CA SER A 232 -5.25 11.12 33.37
C SER A 232 -4.24 10.29 32.54
N TRP A 233 -2.98 10.31 32.98
CA TRP A 233 -1.94 9.49 32.35
C TRP A 233 -2.28 8.00 32.26
N SER A 234 -3.03 7.49 33.23
CA SER A 234 -3.45 6.08 33.21
C SER A 234 -4.24 5.72 31.93
N ILE A 235 -5.24 6.54 31.57
CA ILE A 235 -6.06 6.35 30.37
C ILE A 235 -5.23 6.56 29.10
N PHE A 236 -4.42 7.62 29.07
CA PHE A 236 -3.57 7.94 27.93
C PHE A 236 -2.52 6.85 27.66
N LYS A 237 -1.87 6.34 28.69
CA LYS A 237 -0.86 5.29 28.65
C LYS A 237 -1.36 4.01 27.97
N ASP A 238 -2.59 3.58 28.28
CA ASP A 238 -3.14 2.35 27.72
C ASP A 238 -3.39 2.48 26.21
N LYS A 239 -3.87 3.62 25.75
CA LYS A 239 -4.00 3.91 24.32
C LYS A 239 -2.64 3.98 23.65
N LEU A 240 -1.69 4.70 24.23
CA LEU A 240 -0.32 4.81 23.71
C LEU A 240 0.35 3.44 23.56
N ARG A 241 0.18 2.55 24.57
CA ARG A 241 0.67 1.17 24.53
C ARG A 241 0.08 0.38 23.35
N THR A 242 -1.19 0.58 23.06
CA THR A 242 -1.86 -0.07 21.91
C THR A 242 -1.27 0.46 20.60
N LEU A 243 -1.00 1.76 20.50
CA LEU A 243 -0.41 2.37 19.30
C LEU A 243 1.03 1.90 19.05
N TYR A 244 1.83 1.74 20.09
CA TYR A 244 3.20 1.20 19.97
C TYR A 244 3.27 -0.26 19.49
N LYS A 245 2.15 -0.99 19.47
CA LYS A 245 2.09 -2.31 18.84
C LYS A 245 1.87 -2.24 17.34
N LYS A 246 1.30 -1.13 16.85
CA LYS A 246 0.92 -0.93 15.45
C LYS A 246 1.90 -0.02 14.70
N TYR A 247 2.46 0.98 15.38
CA TYR A 247 3.22 2.07 14.76
C TYR A 247 4.55 2.28 15.47
N SER A 248 5.55 2.72 14.70
CA SER A 248 6.82 3.18 15.29
C SER A 248 6.60 4.47 16.09
N PRO A 249 7.43 4.74 17.12
CA PRO A 249 7.36 5.98 17.88
C PRO A 249 7.45 7.24 17.00
N ASN A 250 8.30 7.20 15.98
CA ASN A 250 8.45 8.31 15.04
C ASN A 250 7.18 8.50 14.17
N ALA A 251 6.53 7.43 13.74
CA ALA A 251 5.27 7.54 12.99
C ALA A 251 4.17 8.19 13.82
N ILE A 252 4.08 7.85 15.13
CA ILE A 252 3.13 8.50 16.06
C ILE A 252 3.47 9.98 16.22
N ARG A 253 4.75 10.32 16.44
CA ARG A 253 5.22 11.71 16.59
C ARG A 253 4.91 12.54 15.36
N VAL A 254 5.32 12.07 14.18
CA VAL A 254 5.09 12.74 12.89
C VAL A 254 3.58 12.89 12.62
N GLY A 255 2.78 11.86 12.90
CA GLY A 255 1.34 11.92 12.78
C GLY A 255 0.71 13.01 13.66
N LEU A 256 1.14 13.12 14.92
CA LEU A 256 0.70 14.18 15.83
C LEU A 256 1.10 15.56 15.30
N MET A 257 2.34 15.74 14.87
CA MET A 257 2.83 17.02 14.34
C MET A 257 2.10 17.43 13.05
N ASN A 258 1.90 16.52 12.11
CA ASN A 258 1.17 16.78 10.87
C ASN A 258 -0.28 17.19 11.14
N LEU A 259 -0.95 16.49 12.06
CA LEU A 259 -2.33 16.84 12.43
C LEU A 259 -2.43 18.23 13.07
N ILE A 260 -1.47 18.59 13.91
CA ILE A 260 -1.40 19.92 14.51
C ILE A 260 -1.15 20.98 13.43
N SER A 261 -0.19 20.74 12.54
CA SER A 261 0.14 21.64 11.43
C SER A 261 -1.06 21.87 10.51
N THR A 262 -1.78 20.82 10.15
CA THR A 262 -2.98 20.89 9.31
C THR A 262 -4.06 21.75 9.97
N ARG A 263 -4.30 21.60 11.28
CA ARG A 263 -5.26 22.45 12.02
C ARG A 263 -4.86 23.92 12.06
N LEU A 264 -3.55 24.19 12.24
CA LEU A 264 -3.03 25.56 12.24
C LEU A 264 -3.23 26.24 10.86
N ILE A 265 -2.99 25.51 9.78
CA ILE A 265 -3.13 26.00 8.40
C ILE A 265 -4.61 26.19 8.02
N SER A 266 -5.49 25.33 8.51
CA SER A 266 -6.94 25.38 8.20
C SER A 266 -7.72 26.46 8.95
N GLY A 267 -7.04 27.33 9.73
CA GLY A 267 -7.69 28.45 10.44
C GLY A 267 -8.64 28.03 11.57
N TYR A 268 -8.63 26.76 11.98
CA TYR A 268 -9.38 26.37 13.18
C TYR A 268 -8.84 27.11 14.41
N PRO A 269 -9.72 27.57 15.34
CA PRO A 269 -9.27 28.21 16.56
C PRO A 269 -8.27 27.28 17.26
N THR A 270 -7.02 27.65 17.24
CA THR A 270 -5.95 26.90 17.89
C THR A 270 -5.73 27.48 19.27
N ASP A 271 -5.99 26.67 20.28
CA ASP A 271 -5.57 26.95 21.66
C ASP A 271 -4.02 26.99 21.69
N ASP A 272 -3.44 27.94 22.42
CA ASP A 272 -1.98 28.00 22.67
C ASP A 272 -1.40 26.69 23.13
N LYS A 273 -2.19 25.82 23.72
CA LYS A 273 -1.82 24.45 24.09
C LYS A 273 -1.41 23.59 22.89
N VAL A 274 -2.05 23.79 21.73
CA VAL A 274 -1.74 23.01 20.51
C VAL A 274 -0.37 23.39 19.98
N ILE A 275 -0.04 24.68 19.98
CA ILE A 275 1.26 25.21 19.56
C ILE A 275 2.36 24.73 20.52
N LYS A 276 2.10 24.77 21.83
CA LYS A 276 3.02 24.24 22.83
C LYS A 276 3.28 22.76 22.66
N LEU A 277 2.24 21.97 22.36
CA LEU A 277 2.40 20.53 22.09
C LEU A 277 3.26 20.28 20.84
N TYR A 278 3.06 21.05 19.76
CA TYR A 278 3.88 20.96 18.56
C TYR A 278 5.35 21.24 18.85
N ASN A 279 5.65 22.32 19.56
CA ASN A 279 7.01 22.67 19.93
C ASN A 279 7.65 21.59 20.82
N TYR A 280 6.87 21.03 21.74
CA TYR A 280 7.31 19.94 22.60
C TYR A 280 7.68 18.70 21.81
N LEU A 281 6.85 18.30 20.83
CA LEU A 281 7.12 17.16 19.94
C LEU A 281 8.31 17.41 18.99
N ARG A 282 8.55 18.66 18.60
CA ARG A 282 9.66 19.08 17.75
C ARG A 282 11.01 18.97 18.45
N GLU A 283 11.10 19.32 19.72
CA GLU A 283 12.34 19.27 20.51
C GLU A 283 12.93 17.86 20.64
N TYR A 284 12.08 16.83 20.53
CA TYR A 284 12.47 15.41 20.59
C TYR A 284 12.85 14.81 19.24
N ASP A 285 13.22 15.62 18.25
CA ASP A 285 13.57 15.15 16.89
C ASP A 285 14.91 14.41 16.81
N LYS A 286 15.78 14.57 17.78
CA LYS A 286 17.16 14.05 17.74
C LYS A 286 17.27 12.56 18.04
N TYR A 287 16.31 11.97 18.76
CA TYR A 287 16.33 10.56 19.16
C TYR A 287 14.90 9.98 19.19
N PRO A 288 14.41 9.37 18.11
CA PRO A 288 13.03 8.87 18.03
C PRO A 288 12.85 7.54 18.79
N GLU A 289 13.43 7.40 19.99
CA GLU A 289 13.24 6.22 20.81
C GLU A 289 11.88 6.24 21.53
N LYS A 290 11.33 5.04 21.73
CA LYS A 290 10.04 4.84 22.40
C LYS A 290 10.00 5.49 23.80
N ALA A 291 11.12 5.46 24.51
CA ALA A 291 11.25 6.03 25.84
C ALA A 291 11.08 7.56 25.83
N GLU A 292 11.70 8.24 24.87
CA GLU A 292 11.69 9.69 24.76
C GLU A 292 10.32 10.24 24.41
N LEU A 293 9.66 9.65 23.38
CA LEU A 293 8.30 10.05 23.06
C LEU A 293 7.34 9.80 24.23
N THR A 294 7.53 8.69 24.96
CA THR A 294 6.71 8.38 26.14
C THR A 294 6.91 9.40 27.24
N VAL A 295 8.14 9.82 27.51
CA VAL A 295 8.47 10.84 28.53
C VAL A 295 7.92 12.20 28.12
N ALA A 296 8.08 12.59 26.87
CA ALA A 296 7.51 13.84 26.34
C ALA A 296 5.99 13.92 26.52
N LEU A 297 5.30 12.87 26.13
CA LEU A 297 3.83 12.80 26.27
C LEU A 297 3.40 12.69 27.74
N TYR A 298 4.18 12.01 28.59
CA TYR A 298 3.95 11.97 30.04
C TYR A 298 4.05 13.36 30.67
N GLN A 299 5.12 14.08 30.37
CA GLN A 299 5.33 15.43 30.86
C GLN A 299 4.18 16.36 30.38
N TRP A 300 3.80 16.25 29.10
CA TRP A 300 2.68 17.03 28.56
C TRP A 300 1.37 16.78 29.30
N VAL A 301 1.00 15.51 29.50
CA VAL A 301 -0.26 15.12 30.17
C VAL A 301 -0.29 15.62 31.63
N ASN A 302 0.88 15.74 32.28
CA ASN A 302 1.00 16.17 33.67
C ASN A 302 1.39 17.65 33.81
N LEU A 303 1.62 18.39 32.72
CA LEU A 303 1.76 19.83 32.74
C LEU A 303 0.40 20.47 33.11
N LYS A 304 0.25 20.89 34.36
CA LYS A 304 -0.91 21.64 34.86
C LYS A 304 -0.78 23.10 34.54
#